data_e2a06ad0783f55ad05f5e70e3651fa49
#
_entry.id   e2a06ad0783f55ad05f5e70e3651fa49
#
_cell.length_a   1.000
_cell.length_b   1.000
_cell.length_c   1.000
_cell.angle_alpha   90.00
_cell.angle_beta   90.00
_cell.angle_gamma   90.00
#
_symmetry.space_group_name_H-M   'P 1'
#
loop_
_entity.id
_entity.type
_entity.pdbx_description
1 polymer ?
#
loop_
_entity_poly.entity_id
_entity_poly.type
_entity_poly.pdbx_seq_one_letter_code
_entity_poly.pdbx_strand_id
1 'polypeptide(L)'
;MIHARFFGKTSEGKDVYALTLKDGKNEAVILNLGGIIQSLKIADKNGNLVYVVLGYNDVAGYENNGGYLGALIGRFGNRIEKGRLVIDGETYQLFCNDRGNHLHGGQKGFDKKIWDYVFEGSDGNTLSLSTTAADGEENYPGAMRVQVK
;
A
#
# COMPACT_ATOMS: atom_id res chain seq x y z
N MET A 1 12.40 16.09 13.04
CA MET A 1 11.06 15.96 13.66
C MET A 1 10.55 14.57 13.43
N ILE A 2 9.98 13.90 14.43
CA ILE A 2 9.45 12.53 14.26
C ILE A 2 8.19 12.62 13.43
N HIS A 3 8.21 11.96 12.30
CA HIS A 3 7.12 11.99 11.33
C HIS A 3 6.27 10.72 11.35
N ALA A 4 6.45 9.82 12.35
CA ALA A 4 5.66 8.62 12.53
C ALA A 4 4.71 8.78 13.74
N ARG A 5 3.43 8.54 13.54
CA ARG A 5 2.38 8.58 14.57
C ARG A 5 1.59 7.29 14.54
N PHE A 6 1.32 6.72 15.72
CA PHE A 6 0.41 5.58 15.82
C PHE A 6 -0.96 5.94 15.23
N PHE A 7 -1.44 5.15 14.28
CA PHE A 7 -2.71 5.35 13.59
C PHE A 7 -3.79 4.38 14.09
N GLY A 8 -3.40 3.16 14.43
CA GLY A 8 -4.32 2.15 14.94
C GLY A 8 -3.73 0.74 14.86
N LYS A 9 -4.59 -0.26 15.03
CA LYS A 9 -4.24 -1.67 14.89
C LYS A 9 -5.11 -2.32 13.83
N THR A 10 -4.53 -3.27 13.10
CA THR A 10 -5.29 -4.16 12.23
C THR A 10 -6.16 -5.10 13.07
N SER A 11 -7.14 -5.75 12.44
CA SER A 11 -7.93 -6.83 13.04
C SER A 11 -7.08 -8.00 13.56
N GLU A 12 -5.87 -8.18 12.99
CA GLU A 12 -4.86 -9.16 13.45
C GLU A 12 -3.98 -8.62 14.60
N GLY A 13 -4.23 -7.40 15.09
CA GLY A 13 -3.48 -6.77 16.20
C GLY A 13 -2.16 -6.12 15.81
N LYS A 14 -1.83 -6.02 14.52
CA LYS A 14 -0.60 -5.39 14.03
C LYS A 14 -0.69 -3.87 14.12
N ASP A 15 0.38 -3.21 14.54
CA ASP A 15 0.43 -1.76 14.63
C ASP A 15 0.53 -1.10 13.26
N VAL A 16 -0.30 -0.07 13.07
CA VAL A 16 -0.29 0.78 11.87
C VAL A 16 0.17 2.18 12.27
N TYR A 17 1.11 2.71 11.50
CA TYR A 17 1.67 4.04 11.68
C TYR A 17 1.36 4.94 10.50
N ALA A 18 1.02 6.18 10.79
CA ALA A 18 0.91 7.27 9.83
C ALA A 18 2.25 8.00 9.75
N LEU A 19 2.86 8.00 8.57
CA LEU A 19 4.18 8.49 8.25
C LEU A 19 4.02 9.79 7.45
N THR A 20 4.48 10.91 8.02
CA THR A 20 4.27 12.23 7.44
C THR A 20 5.51 12.74 6.72
N LEU A 21 5.36 13.14 5.48
CA LEU A 21 6.35 13.86 4.68
C LEU A 21 5.85 15.28 4.45
N LYS A 22 6.77 16.25 4.42
CA LYS A 22 6.46 17.67 4.20
C LYS A 22 7.42 18.32 3.22
N ASP A 23 6.85 19.10 2.30
CA ASP A 23 7.60 19.97 1.41
C ASP A 23 6.95 21.36 1.40
N GLY A 24 7.61 22.29 2.05
CA GLY A 24 7.04 23.61 2.30
C GLY A 24 5.71 23.52 3.05
N LYS A 25 4.62 23.97 2.41
CA LYS A 25 3.26 23.85 2.94
C LYS A 25 2.60 22.51 2.65
N ASN A 26 3.08 21.77 1.65
CA ASN A 26 2.47 20.52 1.24
C ASN A 26 2.75 19.40 2.25
N GLU A 27 1.81 18.50 2.43
CA GLU A 27 1.90 17.40 3.38
C GLU A 27 1.34 16.11 2.78
N ALA A 28 2.12 15.03 2.83
CA ALA A 28 1.65 13.68 2.53
C ALA A 28 1.69 12.84 3.79
N VAL A 29 0.63 12.08 4.04
CA VAL A 29 0.58 11.06 5.10
C VAL A 29 0.43 9.70 4.46
N ILE A 30 1.38 8.81 4.74
CA ILE A 30 1.43 7.46 4.20
C ILE A 30 1.31 6.47 5.36
N LEU A 31 0.47 5.46 5.23
CA LEU A 31 0.38 4.37 6.20
C LEU A 31 1.39 3.28 5.86
N ASN A 32 1.99 2.68 6.88
CA ASN A 32 2.76 1.46 6.68
C ASN A 32 1.86 0.24 6.40
N LEU A 33 0.56 0.33 6.58
CA LEU A 33 -0.42 -0.61 6.03
C LEU A 33 -0.59 -0.31 4.54
N GLY A 34 -0.23 -1.25 3.68
CA GLY A 34 -0.43 -1.17 2.23
C GLY A 34 0.34 -0.05 1.53
N GLY A 35 1.25 0.67 2.20
CA GLY A 35 1.88 1.87 1.67
C GLY A 35 0.86 2.94 1.24
N ILE A 36 -0.27 2.99 1.93
CA ILE A 36 -1.45 3.78 1.56
C ILE A 36 -1.17 5.27 1.71
N ILE A 37 -1.40 6.05 0.66
CA ILE A 37 -1.50 7.51 0.76
C ILE A 37 -2.83 7.83 1.45
N GLN A 38 -2.78 8.02 2.77
CA GLN A 38 -3.95 8.31 3.61
C GLN A 38 -4.46 9.73 3.39
N SER A 39 -3.54 10.70 3.25
CA SER A 39 -3.90 12.06 2.89
C SER A 39 -2.78 12.74 2.10
N LEU A 40 -3.17 13.62 1.20
CA LEU A 40 -2.27 14.51 0.49
C LEU A 40 -2.90 15.90 0.49
N LYS A 41 -2.18 16.85 1.10
CA LYS A 41 -2.56 18.27 1.15
C LYS A 41 -1.62 19.06 0.27
N ILE A 42 -2.19 19.80 -0.67
CA ILE A 42 -1.46 20.64 -1.62
C ILE A 42 -1.96 22.07 -1.48
N ALA A 43 -1.05 23.03 -1.57
CA ALA A 43 -1.43 24.44 -1.61
C ALA A 43 -2.13 24.77 -2.94
N ASP A 44 -3.33 25.36 -2.84
CA ASP A 44 -4.04 25.91 -4.01
C ASP A 44 -3.36 27.19 -4.53
N LYS A 45 -3.89 27.77 -5.60
CA LYS A 45 -3.37 29.02 -6.17
C LYS A 45 -3.36 30.22 -5.23
N ASN A 46 -4.12 30.16 -4.14
CA ASN A 46 -4.20 31.21 -3.11
C ASN A 46 -3.33 30.86 -1.88
N GLY A 47 -2.65 29.70 -1.90
CA GLY A 47 -1.82 29.19 -0.80
C GLY A 47 -2.60 28.49 0.31
N ASN A 48 -3.89 28.19 0.14
CA ASN A 48 -4.69 27.40 1.07
C ASN A 48 -4.43 25.90 0.86
N LEU A 49 -4.27 25.15 1.95
CA LEU A 49 -4.10 23.70 1.88
C LEU A 49 -5.44 23.02 1.59
N VAL A 50 -5.49 22.20 0.55
CA VAL A 50 -6.66 21.41 0.18
C VAL A 50 -6.29 19.92 0.12
N TYR A 51 -7.22 19.06 0.53
CA TYR A 51 -7.07 17.61 0.35
C TYR A 51 -7.35 17.25 -1.10
N VAL A 52 -6.46 16.46 -1.69
CA VAL A 52 -6.55 16.05 -3.11
C VAL A 52 -6.68 14.55 -3.29
N VAL A 53 -6.74 13.77 -2.20
CA VAL A 53 -7.00 12.33 -2.21
C VAL A 53 -8.11 11.97 -1.23
N LEU A 54 -8.79 10.85 -1.51
CA LEU A 54 -9.75 10.25 -0.60
C LEU A 54 -9.05 9.27 0.33
N GLY A 55 -9.48 9.21 1.59
CA GLY A 55 -8.95 8.30 2.58
C GLY A 55 -9.91 8.11 3.76
N TYR A 56 -9.61 7.12 4.60
CA TYR A 56 -10.33 6.85 5.83
C TYR A 56 -9.58 7.38 7.05
N ASN A 57 -10.31 7.58 8.14
CA ASN A 57 -9.76 8.11 9.39
C ASN A 57 -9.30 7.02 10.36
N ASP A 58 -9.51 5.76 10.03
CA ASP A 58 -9.16 4.61 10.86
C ASP A 58 -8.71 3.40 10.02
N VAL A 59 -8.10 2.42 10.68
CA VAL A 59 -7.60 1.18 10.05
C VAL A 59 -8.75 0.32 9.54
N ALA A 60 -9.87 0.27 10.26
CA ALA A 60 -11.02 -0.56 9.89
C ALA A 60 -11.61 -0.14 8.53
N GLY A 61 -11.64 1.16 8.24
CA GLY A 61 -12.02 1.67 6.93
C GLY A 61 -11.16 1.10 5.80
N TYR A 62 -9.85 0.99 6.02
CA TYR A 62 -8.93 0.43 5.02
C TYR A 62 -8.99 -1.09 4.92
N GLU A 63 -9.18 -1.81 6.04
CA GLU A 63 -9.33 -3.27 6.01
C GLU A 63 -10.62 -3.70 5.28
N ASN A 64 -11.70 -2.95 5.46
CA ASN A 64 -13.01 -3.24 4.87
C ASN A 64 -13.21 -2.60 3.48
N ASN A 65 -12.26 -1.81 3.02
CA ASN A 65 -12.36 -1.12 1.74
C ASN A 65 -11.97 -2.03 0.57
N GLY A 66 -12.94 -2.34 -0.29
CA GLY A 66 -12.68 -3.01 -1.57
C GLY A 66 -12.18 -2.08 -2.70
N GLY A 67 -11.98 -0.78 -2.43
CA GLY A 67 -11.67 0.25 -3.44
C GLY A 67 -10.18 0.54 -3.61
N TYR A 68 -9.30 -0.06 -2.82
CA TYR A 68 -7.84 0.11 -2.89
C TYR A 68 -7.37 1.58 -2.80
N LEU A 69 -8.09 2.45 -2.11
CA LEU A 69 -7.79 3.88 -2.02
C LEU A 69 -6.36 4.13 -1.55
N GLY A 70 -5.57 4.79 -2.39
CA GLY A 70 -4.20 5.20 -2.11
C GLY A 70 -3.17 4.09 -1.95
N ALA A 71 -3.54 2.82 -2.11
CA ALA A 71 -2.71 1.67 -1.78
C ALA A 71 -1.68 1.32 -2.86
N LEU A 72 -0.55 0.75 -2.44
CA LEU A 72 0.39 0.07 -3.31
C LEU A 72 -0.19 -1.26 -3.76
N ILE A 73 -0.20 -1.49 -5.07
CA ILE A 73 -0.77 -2.68 -5.69
C ILE A 73 0.34 -3.65 -6.12
N GLY A 74 0.16 -4.92 -5.84
CA GLY A 74 1.08 -5.99 -6.22
C GLY A 74 0.64 -7.34 -5.64
N ARG A 75 1.24 -8.46 -6.19
CA ARG A 75 2.36 -8.42 -7.16
C ARG A 75 1.97 -7.91 -8.54
N PHE A 76 0.74 -8.14 -9.01
CA PHE A 76 0.27 -7.76 -10.33
C PHE A 76 -0.87 -6.73 -10.20
N GLY A 77 -0.76 -5.63 -10.94
CA GLY A 77 -1.81 -4.61 -10.98
C GLY A 77 -2.90 -4.96 -12.00
N ASN A 78 -4.16 -4.68 -11.64
CA ASN A 78 -5.34 -5.00 -12.43
C ASN A 78 -5.61 -6.51 -12.54
N ARG A 79 -6.26 -7.00 -13.60
CA ARG A 79 -6.82 -8.36 -13.68
C ARG A 79 -5.97 -9.31 -14.49
N ILE A 80 -5.94 -10.56 -14.00
CA ILE A 80 -5.51 -11.73 -14.79
C ILE A 80 -6.75 -12.60 -14.98
N GLU A 81 -7.10 -12.84 -16.24
CA GLU A 81 -8.29 -13.60 -16.61
C GLU A 81 -8.25 -14.99 -15.99
N LYS A 82 -9.34 -15.34 -15.28
CA LYS A 82 -9.49 -16.62 -14.56
C LYS A 82 -8.33 -16.95 -13.61
N GLY A 83 -7.51 -15.96 -13.26
CA GLY A 83 -6.31 -16.15 -12.44
C GLY A 83 -5.23 -17.00 -13.12
N ARG A 84 -5.28 -17.22 -14.43
CA ARG A 84 -4.33 -18.07 -15.14
C ARG A 84 -3.10 -17.27 -15.55
N LEU A 85 -2.00 -17.48 -14.84
CA LEU A 85 -0.70 -16.88 -15.11
C LEU A 85 0.22 -17.92 -15.76
N VAL A 86 0.89 -17.56 -16.86
CA VAL A 86 1.89 -18.43 -17.51
C VAL A 86 3.25 -17.77 -17.45
N ILE A 87 4.23 -18.47 -16.88
CA ILE A 87 5.64 -18.03 -16.80
C ILE A 87 6.51 -19.18 -17.29
N ASP A 88 7.36 -18.94 -18.25
CA ASP A 88 8.31 -19.92 -18.83
C ASP A 88 7.65 -21.25 -19.27
N GLY A 89 6.39 -21.16 -19.74
CA GLY A 89 5.62 -22.33 -20.19
C GLY A 89 4.85 -23.05 -19.08
N GLU A 90 5.11 -22.75 -17.82
CA GLU A 90 4.35 -23.29 -16.68
C GLU A 90 3.13 -22.42 -16.36
N THR A 91 2.03 -23.09 -16.02
CA THR A 91 0.76 -22.43 -15.67
C THR A 91 0.57 -22.42 -14.17
N TYR A 92 0.36 -21.22 -13.63
CA TYR A 92 0.03 -21.00 -12.22
C TYR A 92 -1.41 -20.53 -12.11
N GLN A 93 -2.18 -21.16 -11.19
CA GLN A 93 -3.53 -20.76 -10.88
C GLN A 93 -3.52 -19.82 -9.67
N LEU A 94 -3.64 -18.52 -9.94
CA LEU A 94 -3.69 -17.50 -8.91
C LEU A 94 -5.04 -17.47 -8.20
N PHE A 95 -5.08 -16.90 -7.00
CA PHE A 95 -6.32 -16.71 -6.25
C PHE A 95 -7.27 -15.76 -6.99
N CYS A 96 -8.51 -16.20 -7.24
CA CYS A 96 -9.52 -15.40 -7.93
C CYS A 96 -10.39 -14.66 -6.91
N ASN A 97 -10.15 -13.36 -6.76
CA ASN A 97 -10.79 -12.49 -5.78
C ASN A 97 -11.80 -11.49 -6.39
N ASP A 98 -11.97 -11.48 -7.72
CA ASP A 98 -12.93 -10.59 -8.40
C ASP A 98 -13.65 -11.29 -9.55
N ARG A 99 -14.92 -11.72 -9.32
CA ARG A 99 -15.81 -12.29 -10.34
C ARG A 99 -15.15 -13.40 -11.18
N GLY A 100 -14.38 -14.26 -10.53
CA GLY A 100 -13.67 -15.36 -11.19
C GLY A 100 -12.34 -14.97 -11.83
N ASN A 101 -11.87 -13.74 -11.65
CA ASN A 101 -10.55 -13.26 -12.06
C ASN A 101 -9.67 -12.96 -10.85
N HIS A 102 -8.37 -12.99 -11.06
CA HIS A 102 -7.42 -12.44 -10.10
C HIS A 102 -7.35 -10.92 -10.26
N LEU A 103 -7.39 -10.18 -9.16
CA LEU A 103 -7.34 -8.71 -9.16
C LEU A 103 -6.33 -8.20 -8.14
N HIS A 104 -5.48 -7.28 -8.56
CA HIS A 104 -4.62 -6.45 -7.71
C HIS A 104 -3.77 -7.22 -6.69
N GLY A 105 -3.24 -8.39 -7.08
CA GLY A 105 -2.36 -9.18 -6.24
C GLY A 105 -3.05 -10.25 -5.38
N GLY A 106 -4.39 -10.36 -5.48
CA GLY A 106 -5.15 -11.40 -4.82
C GLY A 106 -5.92 -10.95 -3.59
N GLN A 107 -6.26 -11.88 -2.72
CA GLN A 107 -7.08 -11.63 -1.54
C GLN A 107 -6.32 -10.82 -0.47
N LYS A 108 -5.04 -11.13 -0.28
CA LYS A 108 -4.13 -10.43 0.63
C LYS A 108 -2.92 -9.89 -0.14
N GLY A 109 -3.17 -9.00 -1.10
CA GLY A 109 -2.15 -8.33 -1.89
C GLY A 109 -1.31 -7.32 -1.07
N PHE A 110 -0.49 -6.55 -1.76
CA PHE A 110 0.42 -5.58 -1.11
C PHE A 110 -0.33 -4.48 -0.36
N ASP A 111 -1.55 -4.19 -0.73
CA ASP A 111 -2.47 -3.25 -0.07
C ASP A 111 -2.87 -3.68 1.35
N LYS A 112 -2.75 -4.97 1.70
CA LYS A 112 -3.08 -5.54 3.01
C LYS A 112 -1.87 -5.87 3.88
N LYS A 113 -0.66 -5.65 3.37
CA LYS A 113 0.57 -5.93 4.12
C LYS A 113 0.94 -4.76 5.03
N ILE A 114 1.57 -5.10 6.17
CA ILE A 114 2.35 -4.13 6.93
C ILE A 114 3.73 -4.06 6.30
N TRP A 115 4.15 -2.86 5.92
CA TRP A 115 5.45 -2.57 5.34
C TRP A 115 6.39 -2.07 6.42
N ASP A 116 7.64 -2.50 6.35
CA ASP A 116 8.73 -1.85 7.09
C ASP A 116 8.96 -0.46 6.51
N TYR A 117 9.39 0.48 7.35
CA TYR A 117 9.64 1.85 6.89
C TYR A 117 10.91 2.44 7.47
N VAL A 118 11.57 3.27 6.67
CA VAL A 118 12.75 4.05 7.07
C VAL A 118 12.63 5.45 6.49
N PHE A 119 12.81 6.47 7.34
CA PHE A 119 13.03 7.83 6.86
C PHE A 119 14.51 8.00 6.50
N GLU A 120 14.78 8.45 5.29
CA GLU A 120 16.14 8.64 4.76
C GLU A 120 16.41 10.13 4.52
N GLY A 121 17.71 10.44 4.35
CA GLY A 121 18.18 11.80 4.14
C GLY A 121 18.33 12.59 5.44
N SER A 122 19.13 13.64 5.39
CA SER A 122 19.39 14.51 6.57
C SER A 122 18.18 15.36 6.96
N ASP A 123 17.25 15.57 6.04
CA ASP A 123 16.00 16.31 6.23
C ASP A 123 14.81 15.42 6.63
N GLY A 124 14.98 14.08 6.52
CA GLY A 124 13.92 13.10 6.81
C GLY A 124 12.74 13.15 5.84
N ASN A 125 12.91 13.74 4.65
CA ASN A 125 11.86 13.90 3.65
C ASN A 125 11.82 12.80 2.59
N THR A 126 12.59 11.76 2.76
CA THR A 126 12.55 10.57 1.93
C THR A 126 12.06 9.40 2.78
N LEU A 127 11.01 8.74 2.36
CA LEU A 127 10.45 7.57 3.00
C LEU A 127 10.69 6.34 2.12
N SER A 128 11.38 5.35 2.67
CA SER A 128 11.49 4.01 2.07
C SER A 128 10.55 3.05 2.78
N LEU A 129 9.70 2.40 2.00
CA LEU A 129 8.85 1.29 2.43
C LEU A 129 9.39 -0.01 1.84
N SER A 130 9.44 -1.09 2.62
CA SER A 130 9.83 -2.39 2.11
C SER A 130 8.95 -3.51 2.65
N THR A 131 8.74 -4.53 1.82
CA THR A 131 8.05 -5.76 2.21
C THR A 131 8.60 -6.96 1.46
N THR A 132 8.27 -8.14 1.93
CA THR A 132 8.57 -9.41 1.24
C THR A 132 7.28 -10.13 0.92
N ALA A 133 7.28 -10.86 -0.19
CA ALA A 133 6.24 -11.80 -0.54
C ALA A 133 6.89 -13.19 -0.69
N ALA A 134 6.40 -14.16 0.06
CA ALA A 134 6.95 -15.52 0.04
C ALA A 134 6.64 -16.24 -1.29
N ASP A 135 7.42 -17.26 -1.61
CA ASP A 135 7.05 -18.19 -2.67
C ASP A 135 5.68 -18.82 -2.37
N GLY A 136 4.81 -18.88 -3.35
CA GLY A 136 3.45 -19.39 -3.22
C GLY A 136 2.44 -18.42 -2.59
N GLU A 137 2.84 -17.22 -2.15
CA GLU A 137 1.89 -16.22 -1.64
C GLU A 137 0.91 -15.80 -2.74
N GLU A 138 -0.40 -15.86 -2.47
CA GLU A 138 -1.49 -15.67 -3.44
C GLU A 138 -1.36 -16.57 -4.69
N ASN A 139 -0.65 -17.71 -4.53
CA ASN A 139 -0.30 -18.68 -5.56
C ASN A 139 0.68 -18.18 -6.63
N TYR A 140 1.38 -17.08 -6.39
CA TYR A 140 2.47 -16.64 -7.26
C TYR A 140 3.74 -17.46 -7.03
N PRO A 141 4.48 -17.85 -8.09
CA PRO A 141 5.78 -18.50 -7.94
C PRO A 141 6.87 -17.51 -7.53
N GLY A 142 7.82 -18.02 -6.77
CA GLY A 142 9.02 -17.32 -6.36
C GLY A 142 8.83 -16.32 -5.22
N ALA A 143 9.83 -16.20 -4.37
CA ALA A 143 9.90 -15.16 -3.34
C ALA A 143 10.32 -13.81 -3.96
N MET A 144 9.82 -12.72 -3.39
CA MET A 144 10.08 -11.37 -3.87
C MET A 144 10.32 -10.42 -2.70
N ARG A 145 11.32 -9.54 -2.80
CA ARG A 145 11.47 -8.37 -1.96
C ARG A 145 11.12 -7.13 -2.77
N VAL A 146 10.31 -6.25 -2.19
CA VAL A 146 9.86 -5.01 -2.82
C VAL A 146 10.26 -3.83 -1.95
N GLN A 147 10.77 -2.79 -2.59
CA GLN A 147 11.05 -1.51 -1.96
C GLN A 147 10.44 -0.39 -2.80
N VAL A 148 9.83 0.57 -2.13
CA VAL A 148 9.24 1.77 -2.72
C VAL A 148 9.83 2.98 -1.99
N LYS A 149 10.20 3.98 -2.77
CA LYS A 149 10.80 5.21 -2.24
C LYS A 149 10.03 6.41 -2.76
#